data_6cb783b558d162e500fc3df6f38e2d26
#
_entry.id   6cb783b558d162e500fc3df6f38e2d26
#
_cell.length_a   1.000
_cell.length_b   1.000
_cell.length_c   1.000
_cell.angle_alpha   90.00
_cell.angle_beta   90.00
_cell.angle_gamma   90.00
#
_symmetry.space_group_name_H-M   'P 1'
#
loop_
_entity.id
_entity.type
_entity.pdbx_description
1 polymer ?
#
loop_
_entity_poly.entity_id
_entity_poly.type
_entity_poly.pdbx_seq_one_letter_code
_entity_poly.pdbx_strand_id
1 'polypeptide(L)'
;MDSVISRNGKPIRLTDERWAHITEEHCELAGLRIEVLETVENPDKVFQGNSEELIAVRELEKGKFLAIIYREFPRDGFIITAFLTRRIKSLSRRKQIWSR
;
A
#
# COMPACT_ATOMS: atom_id res chain seq x y z
N MET A 1 9.07 14.64 1.26
CA MET A 1 9.05 13.19 1.50
C MET A 1 8.19 12.88 2.72
N ASP A 2 7.33 11.90 2.60
CA ASP A 2 6.47 11.47 3.70
C ASP A 2 6.89 10.10 4.18
N SER A 3 6.53 9.80 5.43
CA SER A 3 6.85 8.52 6.04
C SER A 3 5.74 8.17 7.02
N VAL A 4 5.40 6.90 7.09
CA VAL A 4 4.45 6.35 8.06
C VAL A 4 5.04 5.09 8.69
N ILE A 5 4.45 4.65 9.80
CA ILE A 5 4.88 3.44 10.47
C ILE A 5 3.93 2.31 10.07
N SER A 6 4.49 1.23 9.50
CA SER A 6 3.71 0.07 9.09
C SER A 6 3.21 -0.73 10.30
N ARG A 7 2.39 -1.74 10.03
CA ARG A 7 1.87 -2.61 11.10
C ARG A 7 2.97 -3.36 11.84
N ASN A 8 4.09 -3.59 11.18
CA ASN A 8 5.25 -4.24 11.80
C ASN A 8 6.17 -3.26 12.51
N GLY A 9 5.78 -1.99 12.61
CA GLY A 9 6.58 -0.97 13.30
C GLY A 9 7.74 -0.40 12.49
N LYS A 10 7.73 -0.57 11.17
CA LYS A 10 8.82 -0.09 10.32
C LYS A 10 8.44 1.24 9.66
N PRO A 11 9.37 2.21 9.59
CA PRO A 11 9.11 3.42 8.82
C PRO A 11 9.10 3.12 7.34
N ILE A 12 8.05 3.56 6.66
CA ILE A 12 7.86 3.34 5.23
C ILE A 12 7.81 4.71 4.55
N ARG A 13 8.73 4.95 3.63
CA ARG A 13 8.89 6.23 2.96
C ARG A 13 8.11 6.29 1.66
N LEU A 14 7.60 7.48 1.36
CA LEU A 14 7.06 7.82 0.05
C LEU A 14 7.71 9.14 -0.39
N THR A 15 8.61 9.06 -1.35
CA THR A 15 9.27 10.25 -1.89
C THR A 15 8.36 10.95 -2.90
N ASP A 16 8.56 12.24 -3.09
CA ASP A 16 7.81 12.99 -4.10
C ASP A 16 8.03 12.42 -5.51
N GLU A 17 9.26 12.02 -5.78
CA GLU A 17 9.61 11.40 -7.06
C GLU A 17 8.85 10.09 -7.28
N ARG A 18 8.81 9.23 -6.27
CA ARG A 18 8.06 7.97 -6.35
C ARG A 18 6.56 8.23 -6.51
N TRP A 19 6.02 9.21 -5.78
CA TRP A 19 4.62 9.57 -5.89
C TRP A 19 4.27 10.06 -7.29
N ALA A 20 5.14 10.91 -7.88
CA ALA A 20 4.94 11.37 -9.26
C ALA A 20 4.92 10.19 -10.23
N HIS A 21 5.83 9.23 -10.06
CA HIS A 21 5.89 8.04 -10.89
C HIS A 21 4.62 7.18 -10.76
N ILE A 22 4.16 6.98 -9.52
CA ILE A 22 2.93 6.22 -9.26
C ILE A 22 1.74 6.85 -9.96
N THR A 23 1.58 8.18 -9.86
CA THR A 23 0.43 8.86 -10.45
C THR A 23 0.51 8.98 -11.96
N GLU A 24 1.69 8.86 -12.55
CA GLU A 24 1.82 8.75 -14.00
C GLU A 24 1.25 7.43 -14.51
N GLU A 25 1.49 6.33 -13.79
CA GLU A 25 0.99 5.01 -14.17
C GLU A 25 -0.46 4.79 -13.73
N HIS A 26 -0.84 5.39 -12.61
CA HIS A 26 -2.15 5.24 -11.97
C HIS A 26 -2.72 6.60 -11.66
N CYS A 27 -3.13 7.32 -12.71
CA CYS A 27 -3.63 8.70 -12.57
C CYS A 27 -4.87 8.81 -11.69
N GLU A 28 -5.61 7.74 -11.53
CA GLU A 28 -6.77 7.70 -10.64
C GLU A 28 -6.39 7.96 -9.18
N LEU A 29 -5.10 7.83 -8.83
CA LEU A 29 -4.61 8.07 -7.47
C LEU A 29 -4.26 9.55 -7.21
N ALA A 30 -4.35 10.41 -8.22
CA ALA A 30 -4.08 11.84 -8.03
C ALA A 30 -4.99 12.38 -6.92
N GLY A 31 -4.40 13.07 -5.96
CA GLY A 31 -5.13 13.57 -4.81
C GLY A 31 -5.31 12.58 -3.66
N LEU A 32 -4.84 11.35 -3.79
CA LEU A 32 -5.01 10.31 -2.78
C LEU A 32 -3.72 9.98 -2.02
N ARG A 33 -2.73 10.88 -2.01
CA ARG A 33 -1.45 10.63 -1.34
C ARG A 33 -1.62 10.31 0.14
N ILE A 34 -2.47 11.06 0.83
CA ILE A 34 -2.72 10.85 2.26
C ILE A 34 -3.36 9.48 2.48
N GLU A 35 -4.34 9.12 1.67
CA GLU A 35 -5.01 7.83 1.76
C GLU A 35 -4.05 6.66 1.52
N VAL A 36 -3.09 6.84 0.60
CA VAL A 36 -2.05 5.84 0.36
C VAL A 36 -1.21 5.63 1.63
N LEU A 37 -0.76 6.70 2.26
CA LEU A 37 0.03 6.64 3.49
C LEU A 37 -0.78 6.04 4.64
N GLU A 38 -2.03 6.46 4.80
CA GLU A 38 -2.91 5.93 5.84
C GLU A 38 -3.19 4.44 5.65
N THR A 39 -3.25 3.96 4.40
CA THR A 39 -3.46 2.55 4.13
C THR A 39 -2.29 1.71 4.61
N VAL A 40 -1.07 2.17 4.47
CA VAL A 40 0.10 1.47 5.02
C VAL A 40 0.07 1.47 6.55
N GLU A 41 -0.31 2.59 7.14
CA GLU A 41 -0.35 2.76 8.59
C GLU A 41 -1.49 1.97 9.23
N ASN A 42 -2.67 2.03 8.63
CA ASN A 42 -3.89 1.40 9.16
C ASN A 42 -4.62 0.59 8.07
N PRO A 43 -4.04 -0.51 7.63
CA PRO A 43 -4.69 -1.35 6.61
C PRO A 43 -5.83 -2.15 7.20
N ASP A 44 -6.75 -2.61 6.35
CA ASP A 44 -7.73 -3.62 6.72
C ASP A 44 -7.08 -5.00 6.71
N LYS A 45 -6.21 -5.25 5.73
CA LYS A 45 -5.49 -6.50 5.59
C LYS A 45 -4.12 -6.24 4.99
N VAL A 46 -3.18 -7.15 5.25
CA VAL A 46 -1.88 -7.14 4.61
C VAL A 46 -1.64 -8.53 4.02
N PHE A 47 -1.27 -8.57 2.75
CA PHE A 47 -0.96 -9.80 2.03
C PHE A 47 0.52 -9.84 1.65
N GLN A 48 1.03 -11.04 1.42
CA GLN A 48 2.36 -11.21 0.88
C GLN A 48 2.34 -11.04 -0.64
N GLY A 49 3.33 -10.33 -1.18
CA GLY A 49 3.51 -10.18 -2.62
C GLY A 49 4.19 -11.39 -3.25
N ASN A 50 4.65 -11.22 -4.47
CA ASN A 50 5.28 -12.31 -5.22
C ASN A 50 6.70 -12.64 -4.73
N SER A 51 7.35 -11.72 -4.08
CA SER A 51 8.71 -11.89 -3.56
C SER A 51 8.72 -11.47 -2.09
N GLU A 52 9.41 -10.42 -1.75
CA GLU A 52 9.49 -9.96 -0.35
C GLU A 52 8.61 -8.75 -0.07
N GLU A 53 7.92 -8.22 -1.08
CA GLU A 53 7.04 -7.09 -0.89
C GLU A 53 5.76 -7.48 -0.16
N LEU A 54 5.16 -6.49 0.50
CA LEU A 54 3.89 -6.60 1.20
C LEU A 54 2.85 -5.78 0.47
N ILE A 55 1.58 -6.15 0.62
CA ILE A 55 0.46 -5.44 0.01
C ILE A 55 -0.52 -5.07 1.11
N ALA A 56 -0.57 -3.79 1.46
CA ALA A 56 -1.55 -3.25 2.40
C ALA A 56 -2.82 -2.90 1.62
N VAL A 57 -3.96 -3.32 2.13
CA VAL A 57 -5.25 -3.11 1.45
C VAL A 57 -6.23 -2.46 2.40
N ARG A 58 -6.96 -1.47 1.91
CA ARG A 58 -8.01 -0.79 2.66
C ARG A 58 -9.17 -0.49 1.73
N GLU A 59 -10.38 -0.75 2.20
CA GLU A 59 -11.58 -0.37 1.47
C GLU A 59 -11.84 1.13 1.66
N LEU A 60 -11.83 1.90 0.57
CA LEU A 60 -12.12 3.34 0.62
C LEU A 60 -13.61 3.62 0.54
N GLU A 61 -14.29 2.92 -0.35
CA GLU A 61 -15.72 2.96 -0.54
C GLU A 61 -16.18 1.53 -0.71
N LYS A 62 -17.45 1.25 -0.51
CA LYS A 62 -17.98 -0.10 -0.67
C LYS A 62 -17.59 -0.70 -2.02
N GLY A 63 -16.83 -1.77 -1.99
CA GLY A 63 -16.37 -2.48 -3.17
C GLY A 63 -15.19 -1.84 -3.90
N LYS A 64 -14.61 -0.77 -3.36
CA LYS A 64 -13.47 -0.10 -3.96
C LYS A 64 -12.31 -0.08 -2.99
N PHE A 65 -11.22 -0.74 -3.36
CA PHE A 65 -10.08 -0.99 -2.48
C PHE A 65 -8.84 -0.28 -2.98
N LEU A 66 -8.07 0.25 -2.03
CA LEU A 66 -6.75 0.82 -2.29
C LEU A 66 -5.72 -0.21 -1.86
N ALA A 67 -4.83 -0.58 -2.77
CA ALA A 67 -3.76 -1.55 -2.53
C ALA A 67 -2.42 -0.84 -2.66
N ILE A 68 -1.56 -1.00 -1.65
CA ILE A 68 -0.26 -0.37 -1.60
C ILE A 68 0.80 -1.48 -1.54
N ILE A 69 1.66 -1.51 -2.54
CA ILE A 69 2.78 -2.45 -2.57
C ILE A 69 3.98 -1.74 -1.99
N TYR A 70 4.54 -2.32 -0.91
CA TYR A 70 5.66 -1.71 -0.21
C TYR A 70 6.62 -2.79 0.27
N ARG A 71 7.80 -2.38 0.66
CA ARG A 71 8.83 -3.28 1.15
C ARG A 71 9.34 -2.79 2.49
N GLU A 72 9.58 -3.75 3.40
CA GLU A 72 10.15 -3.48 4.72
C GLU A 72 11.55 -4.07 4.82
N PHE A 73 12.44 -3.30 5.42
CA PHE A 73 13.75 -3.74 5.85
C PHE A 73 13.82 -3.64 7.38
N PRO A 74 14.86 -4.17 8.03
CA PRO A 74 14.91 -4.13 9.50
C PRO A 74 14.72 -2.76 10.12
N ARG A 75 15.15 -1.68 9.44
CA ARG A 75 15.10 -0.33 10.02
C ARG A 75 14.37 0.69 9.14
N ASP A 76 13.95 0.32 7.96
CA ASP A 76 13.22 1.24 7.09
C ASP A 76 12.45 0.47 6.02
N GLY A 77 11.86 1.20 5.10
CA GLY A 77 11.15 0.63 3.97
C GLY A 77 10.67 1.72 3.04
N PHE A 78 10.02 1.32 1.97
CA PHE A 78 9.54 2.28 0.98
C PHE A 78 8.34 1.73 0.22
N ILE A 79 7.51 2.66 -0.27
CA ILE A 79 6.38 2.33 -1.14
C ILE A 79 6.92 2.13 -2.55
N ILE A 80 6.52 1.02 -3.16
CA ILE A 80 6.90 0.69 -4.54
C ILE A 80 5.86 1.27 -5.50
N THR A 81 4.59 0.91 -5.31
CA THR A 81 3.49 1.40 -6.12
C THR A 81 2.17 1.26 -5.38
N ALA A 82 1.10 1.76 -6.00
CA ALA A 82 -0.24 1.67 -5.44
C ALA A 82 -1.25 1.64 -6.57
N PHE A 83 -2.43 1.07 -6.31
CA PHE A 83 -3.51 1.07 -7.31
C PHE A 83 -4.86 0.92 -6.62
N LEU A 84 -5.90 1.31 -7.34
CA LEU A 84 -7.29 1.08 -6.92
C LEU A 84 -7.81 -0.17 -7.63
N THR A 85 -8.62 -0.97 -6.94
CA THR A 85 -9.21 -2.15 -7.54
C THR A 85 -10.58 -2.43 -6.94
N ARG A 86 -11.45 -3.01 -7.75
CA ARG A 86 -12.73 -3.57 -7.30
C ARG A 86 -12.66 -5.10 -7.22
N ARG A 87 -11.50 -5.68 -7.58
CA ARG A 87 -11.30 -7.13 -7.66
C ARG A 87 -10.44 -7.64 -6.52
N ILE A 88 -10.95 -7.50 -5.30
CA ILE A 88 -10.21 -7.93 -4.11
C ILE A 88 -9.92 -9.44 -4.13
N LYS A 89 -10.71 -10.23 -4.85
CA LYS A 89 -10.52 -11.69 -4.90
C LYS A 89 -9.16 -12.09 -5.45
N SER A 90 -8.59 -11.30 -6.37
CA SER A 90 -7.26 -11.58 -6.90
C SER A 90 -6.18 -11.47 -5.83
N LEU A 91 -6.39 -10.58 -4.87
CA LEU A 91 -5.48 -10.40 -3.75
C LEU A 91 -5.72 -11.42 -2.65
N SER A 92 -6.98 -11.84 -2.44
CA SER A 92 -7.31 -12.78 -1.38
C SER A 92 -6.75 -14.19 -1.62
N ARG A 93 -6.26 -14.48 -2.82
CA ARG A 93 -5.55 -15.73 -3.11
C ARG A 93 -4.13 -15.75 -2.56
N ARG A 94 -3.59 -14.57 -2.20
CA ARG A 94 -2.26 -14.45 -1.61
C ARG A 94 -2.31 -14.78 -0.14
N LYS A 95 -1.16 -15.12 0.43
CA LYS A 95 -1.06 -15.37 1.86
C LYS A 95 -1.39 -14.09 2.61
N GLN A 96 -2.41 -14.14 3.45
CA GLN A 96 -2.75 -13.03 4.32
C GLN A 96 -1.85 -13.10 5.55
N ILE A 97 -1.10 -12.02 5.79
CA ILE A 97 -0.16 -11.93 6.89
C ILE A 97 -0.81 -11.29 8.11
N TRP A 98 -1.73 -10.36 7.89
CA TRP A 98 -2.36 -9.61 8.95
C TRP A 98 -3.76 -9.17 8.53
N SER A 99 -4.69 -9.13 9.47
CA SER A 99 -6.01 -8.51 9.28
C SER A 99 -6.42 -7.78 10.54
N ARG A 100 -7.22 -6.76 10.32
CA ARG A 100 -7.83 -6.00 11.42
C ARG A 100 -8.79 -6.87 12.22
#